data_8fc89c4257443cb35c74f82b74e6eebc
#
_entry.id   8fc89c4257443cb35c74f82b74e6eebc
#
_cell.length_a   1.000
_cell.length_b   1.000
_cell.length_c   1.000
_cell.angle_alpha   90.00
_cell.angle_beta   90.00
_cell.angle_gamma   90.00
#
_symmetry.space_group_name_H-M   'P 1'
#
loop_
_entity.id
_entity.type
_entity.pdbx_description
1 polymer ?
#
loop_
_entity_poly.entity_id
_entity_poly.type
_entity_poly.pdbx_seq_one_letter_code
_entity_poly.pdbx_strand_id
1 'polypeptide(L)'
;MPKIRGIERFAKAMSGCKGGSVLIGGGACSVLFDNEGDSFRATEDLDVVVIVDGKGVEFATALWSFIKAAGYETGKVGDGKCTYYRFCLPKGSRQVLDYPGQIELFARHPDYVLEDETSEVAPLSFDGAVSSLSAIILDDGYYEFIRDNATNVGGITLLDALHIIPLKMRAHIDINRSYEEGRRCNDKDRRKHRSDVARLADLLSPSARLKLSEQMRADAEDFFTDFASYVNRQTNRKEKAQLQDTLSFLERVYL
;
A
#
# COMPACT_ATOMS: atom_id res chain seq x y z
N MET A 1 15.46 7.95 14.36
CA MET A 1 14.47 8.08 13.30
C MET A 1 13.43 6.99 13.48
N PRO A 2 12.15 7.21 13.29
CA PRO A 2 11.15 6.17 13.50
C PRO A 2 11.10 5.24 12.29
N LYS A 3 12.05 4.31 12.23
CA LYS A 3 11.92 3.15 11.33
C LYS A 3 10.63 2.39 11.67
N ILE A 4 9.98 1.81 10.66
CA ILE A 4 8.87 0.89 10.94
C ILE A 4 9.41 -0.23 11.81
N ARG A 5 8.79 -0.38 12.97
CA ARG A 5 9.17 -1.45 13.88
C ARG A 5 9.01 -2.80 13.20
N GLY A 6 10.03 -3.63 13.27
CA GLY A 6 10.02 -5.00 12.77
C GLY A 6 10.11 -5.19 11.26
N ILE A 7 10.30 -4.10 10.47
CA ILE A 7 10.43 -4.22 9.01
C ILE A 7 11.63 -5.09 8.61
N GLU A 8 12.77 -4.94 9.29
CA GLU A 8 13.97 -5.73 9.01
C GLU A 8 13.75 -7.22 9.35
N ARG A 9 13.01 -7.49 10.44
CA ARG A 9 12.61 -8.85 10.81
C ARG A 9 11.68 -9.47 9.79
N PHE A 10 10.69 -8.71 9.29
CA PHE A 10 9.81 -9.14 8.21
C PHE A 10 10.61 -9.43 6.93
N ALA A 11 11.47 -8.51 6.50
CA ALA A 11 12.31 -8.68 5.33
C ALA A 11 13.22 -9.94 5.43
N LYS A 12 13.81 -10.17 6.61
CA LYS A 12 14.60 -11.37 6.88
C LYS A 12 13.76 -12.64 6.80
N ALA A 13 12.55 -12.64 7.36
CA ALA A 13 11.65 -13.80 7.30
C ALA A 13 11.22 -14.13 5.87
N MET A 14 11.01 -13.10 5.03
CA MET A 14 10.62 -13.26 3.63
C MET A 14 11.79 -13.40 2.67
N SER A 15 13.03 -13.38 3.12
CA SER A 15 14.24 -13.37 2.26
C SER A 15 14.38 -14.59 1.36
N GLY A 16 13.83 -15.75 1.75
CA GLY A 16 13.76 -16.97 0.94
C GLY A 16 12.71 -16.94 -0.18
N CYS A 17 11.78 -15.99 -0.12
CA CYS A 17 10.63 -15.89 -1.02
C CYS A 17 10.74 -14.68 -1.96
N LYS A 18 11.95 -14.40 -2.48
CA LYS A 18 12.20 -13.26 -3.37
C LYS A 18 11.26 -13.30 -4.56
N GLY A 19 10.54 -12.19 -4.78
CA GLY A 19 9.51 -12.07 -5.83
C GLY A 19 8.13 -12.60 -5.44
N GLY A 20 7.95 -13.16 -4.22
CA GLY A 20 6.63 -13.61 -3.73
C GLY A 20 5.79 -12.51 -3.09
N SER A 21 6.34 -11.33 -2.86
CA SER A 21 5.58 -10.21 -2.30
C SER A 21 6.24 -8.86 -2.56
N VAL A 22 5.43 -7.82 -2.57
CA VAL A 22 5.85 -6.41 -2.74
C VAL A 22 5.23 -5.57 -1.63
N LEU A 23 6.07 -4.84 -0.90
CA LEU A 23 5.62 -3.88 0.10
C LEU A 23 5.12 -2.62 -0.59
N ILE A 24 3.94 -2.16 -0.20
CA ILE A 24 3.31 -0.93 -0.68
C ILE A 24 2.92 -0.03 0.50
N GLY A 25 2.08 0.94 0.27
CA GLY A 25 1.45 1.73 1.33
C GLY A 25 2.42 2.64 2.10
N GLY A 26 2.09 2.89 3.35
CA GLY A 26 2.90 3.73 4.25
C GLY A 26 4.24 3.11 4.60
N GLY A 27 4.28 1.78 4.65
CA GLY A 27 5.47 0.99 4.92
C GLY A 27 6.57 1.21 3.88
N ALA A 28 6.23 1.09 2.61
CA ALA A 28 7.16 1.34 1.52
C ALA A 28 7.65 2.80 1.53
N CYS A 29 6.75 3.77 1.71
CA CYS A 29 7.15 5.18 1.80
C CYS A 29 8.18 5.42 2.91
N SER A 30 8.00 4.81 4.08
CA SER A 30 8.94 4.98 5.19
C SER A 30 10.34 4.44 4.85
N VAL A 31 10.42 3.29 4.16
CA VAL A 31 11.70 2.72 3.70
C VAL A 31 12.37 3.65 2.68
N LEU A 32 11.62 4.22 1.73
CA LEU A 32 12.15 5.13 0.73
C LEU A 32 12.74 6.38 1.37
N PHE A 33 12.01 7.02 2.29
CA PHE A 33 12.50 8.23 2.97
C PHE A 33 13.70 7.94 3.88
N ASP A 34 13.69 6.82 4.61
CA ASP A 34 14.84 6.39 5.42
C ASP A 34 16.10 6.19 4.56
N ASN A 35 15.96 5.65 3.35
CA ASN A 35 17.07 5.46 2.40
C ASN A 35 17.69 6.79 1.95
N GLU A 36 16.88 7.84 1.83
CA GLU A 36 17.34 9.20 1.51
C GLU A 36 17.78 10.01 2.73
N GLY A 37 17.79 9.39 3.92
CA GLY A 37 18.18 10.05 5.17
C GLY A 37 17.13 11.00 5.76
N ASP A 38 15.91 10.95 5.25
CA ASP A 38 14.75 11.74 5.73
C ASP A 38 13.77 10.84 6.49
N SER A 39 12.74 11.41 7.06
CA SER A 39 11.71 10.68 7.81
C SER A 39 10.35 10.82 7.16
N PHE A 40 9.63 9.71 7.05
CA PHE A 40 8.21 9.72 6.71
C PHE A 40 7.35 9.83 7.96
N ARG A 41 6.03 10.08 7.79
CA ARG A 41 5.09 10.01 8.92
C ARG A 41 5.12 8.63 9.56
N ALA A 42 4.83 8.57 10.86
CA ALA A 42 4.76 7.30 11.57
C ALA A 42 3.71 6.38 10.94
N THR A 43 4.09 5.11 10.72
CA THR A 43 3.22 4.03 10.30
C THR A 43 3.62 2.76 11.05
N GLU A 44 2.63 1.95 11.41
CA GLU A 44 2.84 0.68 12.10
C GLU A 44 2.42 -0.50 11.23
N ASP A 45 1.78 -0.21 10.09
CA ASP A 45 1.12 -1.18 9.23
C ASP A 45 2.01 -1.50 8.03
N LEU A 46 2.08 -2.78 7.68
CA LEU A 46 2.66 -3.27 6.44
C LEU A 46 1.54 -3.69 5.48
N ASP A 47 1.46 -3.00 4.36
CA ASP A 47 0.60 -3.34 3.24
C ASP A 47 1.41 -4.18 2.25
N VAL A 48 1.08 -5.46 2.09
CA VAL A 48 1.88 -6.44 1.35
C VAL A 48 1.05 -7.01 0.19
N VAL A 49 1.49 -6.76 -1.03
CA VAL A 49 0.93 -7.42 -2.22
C VAL A 49 1.58 -8.78 -2.39
N VAL A 50 0.78 -9.84 -2.40
CA VAL A 50 1.21 -11.21 -2.60
C VAL A 50 1.27 -11.48 -4.09
N ILE A 51 2.44 -11.85 -4.58
CA ILE A 51 2.62 -12.26 -5.98
C ILE A 51 2.37 -13.77 -6.05
N VAL A 52 1.19 -14.14 -6.52
CA VAL A 52 0.74 -15.53 -6.58
C VAL A 52 1.42 -16.34 -7.68
N ASP A 53 1.91 -15.65 -8.72
CA ASP A 53 2.63 -16.26 -9.84
C ASP A 53 4.08 -16.56 -9.41
N GLY A 54 4.38 -17.81 -9.06
CA GLY A 54 5.72 -18.24 -8.73
C GLY A 54 5.90 -18.77 -7.31
N LYS A 55 6.49 -18.01 -6.38
CA LYS A 55 6.84 -18.47 -5.01
C LYS A 55 5.77 -18.22 -3.94
N GLY A 56 4.50 -18.30 -4.34
CA GLY A 56 3.38 -18.04 -3.42
C GLY A 56 3.31 -19.03 -2.24
N VAL A 57 3.61 -20.31 -2.46
CA VAL A 57 3.59 -21.34 -1.39
C VAL A 57 4.69 -21.08 -0.37
N GLU A 58 5.90 -20.76 -0.83
CA GLU A 58 7.03 -20.44 0.05
C GLU A 58 6.73 -19.17 0.85
N PHE A 59 6.16 -18.14 0.20
CA PHE A 59 5.74 -16.92 0.88
C PHE A 59 4.68 -17.21 1.95
N ALA A 60 3.62 -17.95 1.62
CA ALA A 60 2.57 -18.30 2.57
C ALA A 60 3.11 -19.07 3.79
N THR A 61 4.02 -20.01 3.56
CA THR A 61 4.67 -20.78 4.63
C THR A 61 5.53 -19.90 5.54
N ALA A 62 6.33 -19.02 4.95
CA ALA A 62 7.17 -18.08 5.70
C ALA A 62 6.32 -17.08 6.49
N LEU A 63 5.27 -16.53 5.87
CA LEU A 63 4.34 -15.60 6.50
C LEU A 63 3.63 -16.26 7.69
N TRP A 64 3.10 -17.48 7.53
CA TRP A 64 2.46 -18.19 8.64
C TRP A 64 3.41 -18.43 9.81
N SER A 65 4.65 -18.78 9.52
CA SER A 65 5.69 -18.93 10.54
C SER A 65 5.94 -17.62 11.27
N PHE A 66 6.00 -16.51 10.53
CA PHE A 66 6.17 -15.16 11.09
C PHE A 66 4.99 -14.73 11.97
N ILE A 67 3.76 -14.93 11.48
CA ILE A 67 2.51 -14.63 12.20
C ILE A 67 2.44 -15.40 13.53
N LYS A 68 2.70 -16.71 13.49
CA LYS A 68 2.69 -17.57 14.68
C LYS A 68 3.77 -17.20 15.68
N ALA A 69 4.98 -16.91 15.23
CA ALA A 69 6.12 -16.56 16.11
C ALA A 69 5.88 -15.29 16.92
N ALA A 70 5.10 -14.33 16.41
CA ALA A 70 4.77 -13.09 17.11
C ALA A 70 3.42 -13.14 17.85
N GLY A 71 2.62 -14.19 17.64
CA GLY A 71 1.30 -14.28 18.25
C GLY A 71 0.30 -13.27 17.68
N TYR A 72 0.36 -12.99 16.37
CA TYR A 72 -0.63 -12.12 15.75
C TYR A 72 -2.03 -12.70 15.85
N GLU A 73 -2.98 -11.81 16.11
CA GLU A 73 -4.42 -12.11 16.03
C GLU A 73 -4.93 -11.79 14.63
N THR A 74 -5.85 -12.61 14.14
CA THR A 74 -6.56 -12.33 12.88
C THR A 74 -7.58 -11.21 13.09
N GLY A 75 -7.78 -10.37 12.09
CA GLY A 75 -8.91 -9.44 12.08
C GLY A 75 -10.24 -10.18 12.19
N LYS A 76 -11.28 -9.51 12.69
CA LYS A 76 -12.64 -10.03 12.74
C LYS A 76 -13.56 -9.10 11.96
N VAL A 77 -14.44 -9.67 11.12
CA VAL A 77 -15.54 -8.92 10.51
C VAL A 77 -16.72 -8.87 11.48
N GLY A 78 -17.69 -7.99 11.20
CA GLY A 78 -18.78 -7.66 12.13
C GLY A 78 -19.64 -8.84 12.64
N ASP A 79 -19.61 -10.01 11.97
CA ASP A 79 -20.24 -11.26 12.38
C ASP A 79 -19.31 -12.18 13.22
N GLY A 80 -18.10 -11.71 13.52
CA GLY A 80 -17.11 -12.44 14.32
C GLY A 80 -16.29 -13.47 13.54
N LYS A 81 -16.46 -13.58 12.21
CA LYS A 81 -15.61 -14.43 11.37
C LYS A 81 -14.20 -13.89 11.29
N CYS A 82 -13.21 -14.78 11.40
CA CYS A 82 -11.80 -14.42 11.24
C CYS A 82 -11.50 -14.03 9.78
N THR A 83 -10.76 -12.95 9.61
CA THR A 83 -10.26 -12.52 8.31
C THR A 83 -8.77 -12.84 8.22
N TYR A 84 -8.38 -13.67 7.28
CA TYR A 84 -6.99 -14.12 7.11
C TYR A 84 -6.19 -13.25 6.15
N TYR A 85 -6.60 -11.99 5.95
CA TYR A 85 -5.86 -10.98 5.20
C TYR A 85 -5.32 -9.85 6.08
N ARG A 86 -5.83 -9.72 7.33
CA ARG A 86 -5.37 -8.70 8.28
C ARG A 86 -4.95 -9.38 9.58
N PHE A 87 -3.72 -9.12 9.98
CA PHE A 87 -3.08 -9.66 11.18
C PHE A 87 -2.63 -8.52 12.06
N CYS A 88 -3.06 -8.50 13.31
CA CYS A 88 -2.77 -7.44 14.26
C CYS A 88 -2.00 -7.99 15.46
N LEU A 89 -0.95 -7.31 15.89
CA LEU A 89 -0.35 -7.61 17.19
C LEU A 89 -1.32 -7.25 18.31
N PRO A 90 -1.47 -8.09 19.34
CA PRO A 90 -2.22 -7.76 20.55
C PRO A 90 -1.73 -6.44 21.15
N LYS A 91 -2.65 -5.59 21.63
CA LYS A 91 -2.31 -4.23 22.10
C LYS A 91 -1.21 -4.19 23.16
N GLY A 92 -1.14 -5.19 24.05
CA GLY A 92 -0.10 -5.29 25.08
C GLY A 92 1.28 -5.72 24.56
N SER A 93 1.34 -6.37 23.40
CA SER A 93 2.57 -6.89 22.79
C SER A 93 3.28 -5.90 21.87
N ARG A 94 2.58 -4.87 21.37
CA ARG A 94 3.09 -3.90 20.39
C ARG A 94 4.32 -3.12 20.84
N GLN A 95 4.47 -2.91 22.15
CA GLN A 95 5.58 -2.14 22.72
C GLN A 95 6.82 -3.00 23.02
N VAL A 96 6.65 -4.30 23.17
CA VAL A 96 7.70 -5.23 23.63
C VAL A 96 8.31 -6.00 22.48
N LEU A 97 7.54 -6.32 21.45
CA LEU A 97 7.96 -7.13 20.32
C LEU A 97 8.48 -6.24 19.18
N ASP A 98 9.61 -6.61 18.63
CA ASP A 98 10.15 -5.99 17.41
C ASP A 98 9.48 -6.61 16.16
N TYR A 99 8.16 -6.35 16.04
CA TYR A 99 7.32 -6.80 14.93
C TYR A 99 6.43 -5.65 14.46
N PRO A 100 5.99 -5.63 13.18
CA PRO A 100 5.00 -4.68 12.67
C PRO A 100 3.71 -4.74 13.49
N GLY A 101 3.07 -3.59 13.69
CA GLY A 101 1.80 -3.53 14.45
C GLY A 101 0.66 -4.25 13.76
N GLN A 102 0.64 -4.18 12.42
CA GLN A 102 -0.37 -4.81 11.56
C GLN A 102 0.26 -5.23 10.24
N ILE A 103 -0.27 -6.30 9.66
CA ILE A 103 0.05 -6.74 8.29
C ILE A 103 -1.28 -6.92 7.56
N GLU A 104 -1.41 -6.32 6.37
CA GLU A 104 -2.53 -6.51 5.45
C GLU A 104 -2.04 -7.10 4.14
N LEU A 105 -2.79 -8.07 3.62
CA LEU A 105 -2.48 -8.74 2.37
C LEU A 105 -3.38 -8.25 1.24
N PHE A 106 -2.78 -8.02 0.08
CA PHE A 106 -3.41 -7.68 -1.17
C PHE A 106 -3.02 -8.69 -2.24
N ALA A 107 -3.88 -8.97 -3.19
CA ALA A 107 -3.58 -9.84 -4.32
C ALA A 107 -4.40 -9.45 -5.57
N ARG A 108 -4.09 -10.10 -6.71
CA ARG A 108 -4.92 -9.98 -7.92
C ARG A 108 -6.29 -10.63 -7.71
N HIS A 109 -7.22 -10.27 -8.58
CA HIS A 109 -8.50 -10.96 -8.67
C HIS A 109 -8.25 -12.46 -8.97
N PRO A 110 -8.91 -13.40 -8.28
CA PRO A 110 -8.77 -14.82 -8.57
C PRO A 110 -9.38 -15.16 -9.95
N ASP A 111 -8.80 -16.16 -10.62
CA ASP A 111 -9.29 -16.66 -11.92
C ASP A 111 -10.56 -17.54 -11.81
N TYR A 112 -11.15 -17.64 -10.61
CA TYR A 112 -12.40 -18.37 -10.35
C TYR A 112 -13.51 -17.40 -9.91
N VAL A 113 -14.74 -17.80 -10.15
CA VAL A 113 -15.93 -17.02 -9.75
C VAL A 113 -16.02 -17.01 -8.22
N LEU A 114 -16.05 -15.82 -7.62
CA LEU A 114 -16.33 -15.67 -6.20
C LEU A 114 -17.81 -15.97 -5.93
N GLU A 115 -18.12 -16.57 -4.78
CA GLU A 115 -19.52 -16.82 -4.37
C GLU A 115 -20.34 -15.53 -4.25
N ASP A 116 -19.67 -14.43 -4.01
CA ASP A 116 -20.22 -13.08 -3.98
C ASP A 116 -19.34 -12.15 -4.85
N GLU A 117 -19.86 -11.74 -6.00
CA GLU A 117 -19.17 -10.83 -6.94
C GLU A 117 -18.87 -9.45 -6.34
N THR A 118 -19.51 -9.09 -5.21
CA THR A 118 -19.25 -7.86 -4.48
C THR A 118 -18.14 -8.00 -3.43
N SER A 119 -17.56 -9.18 -3.29
CA SER A 119 -16.51 -9.44 -2.28
C SER A 119 -15.21 -8.71 -2.64
N GLU A 120 -14.75 -7.85 -1.74
CA GLU A 120 -13.45 -7.17 -1.83
C GLU A 120 -12.29 -8.07 -1.34
N VAL A 121 -12.58 -9.29 -0.87
CA VAL A 121 -11.60 -10.21 -0.27
C VAL A 121 -11.77 -11.61 -0.86
N ALA A 122 -10.67 -12.19 -1.33
CA ALA A 122 -10.64 -13.54 -1.85
C ALA A 122 -9.66 -14.45 -1.11
N PRO A 123 -9.92 -15.77 -1.02
CA PRO A 123 -8.92 -16.75 -0.61
C PRO A 123 -7.73 -16.75 -1.57
N LEU A 124 -6.52 -16.95 -1.03
CA LEU A 124 -5.32 -17.14 -1.84
C LEU A 124 -5.16 -18.62 -2.15
N SER A 125 -5.06 -18.96 -3.43
CA SER A 125 -4.76 -20.31 -3.90
C SER A 125 -3.34 -20.35 -4.45
N PHE A 126 -2.58 -21.37 -4.11
CA PHE A 126 -1.22 -21.58 -4.58
C PHE A 126 -1.10 -22.99 -5.13
N ASP A 127 -0.94 -23.15 -6.44
CA ASP A 127 -0.66 -24.41 -7.16
C ASP A 127 -1.39 -25.67 -6.60
N GLY A 128 -2.71 -25.60 -6.41
CA GLY A 128 -3.53 -26.67 -5.90
C GLY A 128 -3.50 -26.86 -4.38
N ALA A 129 -2.73 -26.08 -3.63
CA ALA A 129 -2.79 -26.01 -2.19
C ALA A 129 -3.67 -24.84 -1.77
N VAL A 130 -4.78 -25.12 -1.11
CA VAL A 130 -5.61 -24.08 -0.49
C VAL A 130 -4.91 -23.62 0.78
N SER A 131 -4.37 -22.39 0.78
CA SER A 131 -3.94 -21.77 2.02
C SER A 131 -5.16 -21.16 2.71
N SER A 132 -5.18 -21.12 4.04
CA SER A 132 -6.21 -20.37 4.79
C SER A 132 -6.01 -18.85 4.74
N LEU A 133 -5.06 -18.36 3.93
CA LEU A 133 -4.85 -16.93 3.72
C LEU A 133 -5.92 -16.38 2.77
N SER A 134 -6.26 -15.11 3.00
CA SER A 134 -7.09 -14.31 2.10
C SER A 134 -6.35 -13.01 1.78
N ALA A 135 -6.78 -12.27 0.79
CA ALA A 135 -6.23 -10.97 0.45
C ALA A 135 -7.33 -10.01 0.00
N ILE A 136 -7.10 -8.72 0.16
CA ILE A 136 -7.91 -7.67 -0.46
C ILE A 136 -7.61 -7.70 -1.97
N ILE A 137 -8.67 -7.72 -2.78
CA ILE A 137 -8.55 -7.82 -4.23
C ILE A 137 -8.08 -6.47 -4.79
N LEU A 138 -7.03 -6.52 -5.59
CA LEU A 138 -6.57 -5.40 -6.42
C LEU A 138 -7.12 -5.56 -7.84
N ASP A 139 -7.40 -4.45 -8.48
CA ASP A 139 -7.60 -4.38 -9.92
C ASP A 139 -6.38 -4.95 -10.66
N ASP A 140 -6.61 -5.76 -11.72
CA ASP A 140 -5.55 -6.48 -12.43
C ASP A 140 -4.49 -5.53 -13.00
N GLY A 141 -4.89 -4.38 -13.53
CA GLY A 141 -3.96 -3.38 -14.05
C GLY A 141 -3.04 -2.82 -12.97
N TYR A 142 -3.56 -2.58 -11.76
CA TYR A 142 -2.75 -2.16 -10.62
C TYR A 142 -1.87 -3.29 -10.09
N TYR A 143 -2.37 -4.53 -10.06
CA TYR A 143 -1.57 -5.67 -9.64
C TYR A 143 -0.38 -5.91 -10.57
N GLU A 144 -0.60 -5.94 -11.89
CA GLU A 144 0.46 -6.10 -12.88
C GLU A 144 1.48 -4.96 -12.79
N PHE A 145 1.00 -3.73 -12.66
CA PHE A 145 1.86 -2.56 -12.48
C PHE A 145 2.76 -2.70 -11.24
N ILE A 146 2.24 -3.18 -10.11
CA ILE A 146 3.02 -3.41 -8.89
C ILE A 146 4.05 -4.51 -9.11
N ARG A 147 3.64 -5.64 -9.69
CA ARG A 147 4.53 -6.78 -9.97
C ARG A 147 5.70 -6.39 -10.86
N ASP A 148 5.41 -5.69 -11.95
CA ASP A 148 6.38 -5.41 -13.01
C ASP A 148 7.36 -4.27 -12.66
N ASN A 149 7.00 -3.41 -11.70
CA ASN A 149 7.81 -2.27 -11.27
C ASN A 149 8.38 -2.41 -9.86
N ALA A 150 8.32 -3.61 -9.28
CA ALA A 150 8.90 -3.87 -7.97
C ALA A 150 10.42 -3.77 -8.00
N THR A 151 11.01 -3.09 -7.02
CA THR A 151 12.46 -2.93 -6.85
C THR A 151 12.90 -3.40 -5.47
N ASN A 152 14.19 -3.47 -5.22
CA ASN A 152 14.74 -3.88 -3.93
C ASN A 152 15.52 -2.74 -3.29
N VAL A 153 15.13 -2.34 -2.09
CA VAL A 153 15.80 -1.33 -1.28
C VAL A 153 16.15 -1.95 0.07
N GLY A 154 17.43 -2.07 0.38
CA GLY A 154 17.87 -2.60 1.66
C GLY A 154 17.43 -4.04 1.97
N GLY A 155 17.19 -4.87 0.94
CA GLY A 155 16.70 -6.24 1.10
C GLY A 155 15.16 -6.37 1.14
N ILE A 156 14.45 -5.27 1.00
CA ILE A 156 12.98 -5.21 0.98
C ILE A 156 12.50 -4.99 -0.45
N THR A 157 11.63 -5.86 -0.96
CA THR A 157 10.98 -5.68 -2.25
C THR A 157 9.80 -4.72 -2.09
N LEU A 158 9.83 -3.61 -2.81
CA LEU A 158 8.82 -2.54 -2.72
C LEU A 158 8.70 -1.77 -4.05
N LEU A 159 7.75 -0.85 -4.16
CA LEU A 159 7.71 0.14 -5.24
C LEU A 159 8.55 1.36 -4.85
N ASP A 160 9.30 1.93 -5.82
CA ASP A 160 9.94 3.23 -5.64
C ASP A 160 8.94 4.40 -5.60
N ALA A 161 9.42 5.62 -5.37
CA ALA A 161 8.57 6.80 -5.25
C ALA A 161 7.74 7.07 -6.52
N LEU A 162 8.33 6.83 -7.71
CA LEU A 162 7.66 7.06 -8.99
C LEU A 162 6.47 6.12 -9.17
N HIS A 163 6.59 4.87 -8.75
CA HIS A 163 5.57 3.85 -8.97
C HIS A 163 4.57 3.72 -7.79
N ILE A 164 4.90 4.21 -6.59
CA ILE A 164 3.96 4.17 -5.45
C ILE A 164 2.96 5.34 -5.46
N ILE A 165 3.30 6.48 -6.08
CA ILE A 165 2.43 7.66 -6.18
C ILE A 165 1.08 7.34 -6.84
N PRO A 166 1.00 6.66 -8.01
CA PRO A 166 -0.29 6.29 -8.60
C PRO A 166 -1.21 5.48 -7.67
N LEU A 167 -0.66 4.58 -6.86
CA LEU A 167 -1.44 3.83 -5.88
C LEU A 167 -2.01 4.73 -4.78
N LYS A 168 -1.24 5.75 -4.37
CA LYS A 168 -1.70 6.75 -3.39
C LYS A 168 -2.77 7.67 -3.96
N MET A 169 -2.68 8.02 -5.25
CA MET A 169 -3.70 8.78 -5.96
C MET A 169 -5.01 7.97 -5.99
N ARG A 170 -4.96 6.70 -6.42
CA ARG A 170 -6.12 5.80 -6.43
C ARG A 170 -6.76 5.68 -5.04
N ALA A 171 -5.97 5.39 -4.00
CA ALA A 171 -6.48 5.26 -2.65
C ALA A 171 -7.15 6.55 -2.14
N HIS A 172 -6.68 7.73 -2.56
CA HIS A 172 -7.33 9.00 -2.26
C HIS A 172 -8.71 9.11 -2.92
N ILE A 173 -8.80 8.75 -4.20
CA ILE A 173 -10.07 8.81 -4.96
C ILE A 173 -11.09 7.81 -4.40
N ASP A 174 -10.68 6.58 -4.09
CA ASP A 174 -11.57 5.57 -3.53
C ASP A 174 -12.15 5.99 -2.17
N ILE A 175 -11.34 6.62 -1.31
CA ILE A 175 -11.81 7.17 -0.04
C ILE A 175 -12.79 8.34 -0.27
N ASN A 176 -12.54 9.21 -1.23
CA ASN A 176 -13.45 10.31 -1.56
C ASN A 176 -14.79 9.78 -2.09
N ARG A 177 -14.78 8.83 -3.00
CA ARG A 177 -16.01 8.16 -3.50
C ARG A 177 -16.80 7.50 -2.36
N SER A 178 -16.10 6.76 -1.49
CA SER A 178 -16.74 6.14 -0.32
C SER A 178 -17.39 7.16 0.62
N TYR A 179 -16.78 8.34 0.78
CA TYR A 179 -17.36 9.43 1.57
C TYR A 179 -18.62 10.02 0.90
N GLU A 180 -18.57 10.26 -0.40
CA GLU A 180 -19.71 10.77 -1.19
C GLU A 180 -20.89 9.80 -1.19
N GLU A 181 -20.63 8.50 -1.16
CA GLU A 181 -21.64 7.44 -1.04
C GLU A 181 -22.16 7.26 0.40
N GLY A 182 -21.74 8.11 1.36
CA GLY A 182 -22.19 8.07 2.74
C GLY A 182 -21.60 6.95 3.59
N ARG A 183 -20.57 6.27 3.09
CA ARG A 183 -19.83 5.27 3.89
C ARG A 183 -18.99 5.98 4.95
N ARG A 184 -18.80 5.33 6.11
CA ARG A 184 -17.97 5.88 7.19
C ARG A 184 -16.51 5.94 6.76
N CYS A 185 -16.04 7.14 6.40
CA CYS A 185 -14.63 7.42 6.13
C CYS A 185 -14.08 8.41 7.17
N ASN A 186 -12.82 8.23 7.53
CA ASN A 186 -12.14 9.15 8.44
C ASN A 186 -11.50 10.30 7.64
N ASP A 187 -11.79 11.54 8.02
CA ASP A 187 -11.16 12.73 7.40
C ASP A 187 -9.62 12.73 7.44
N LYS A 188 -9.02 12.03 8.42
CA LYS A 188 -7.58 11.85 8.47
C LYS A 188 -7.08 11.02 7.28
N ASP A 189 -7.81 9.98 6.88
CA ASP A 189 -7.41 9.11 5.78
C ASP A 189 -7.52 9.82 4.43
N ARG A 190 -8.56 10.66 4.24
CA ARG A 190 -8.69 11.52 3.05
C ARG A 190 -7.49 12.47 2.88
N ARG A 191 -7.03 13.10 3.98
CA ARG A 191 -5.89 14.01 3.96
C ARG A 191 -4.55 13.30 3.82
N LYS A 192 -4.44 12.10 4.41
CA LYS A 192 -3.23 11.28 4.47
C LYS A 192 -2.65 11.00 3.08
N HIS A 193 -3.46 10.44 2.17
CA HIS A 193 -2.97 10.03 0.85
C HIS A 193 -2.54 11.20 -0.01
N ARG A 194 -3.27 12.32 0.00
CA ARG A 194 -2.87 13.54 -0.70
C ARG A 194 -1.55 14.11 -0.16
N SER A 195 -1.39 14.16 1.15
CA SER A 195 -0.14 14.61 1.78
C SER A 195 1.01 13.66 1.49
N ASP A 196 0.76 12.35 1.45
CA ASP A 196 1.76 11.35 1.09
C ASP A 196 2.24 11.57 -0.36
N VAL A 197 1.33 11.82 -1.32
CA VAL A 197 1.67 12.12 -2.73
C VAL A 197 2.53 13.38 -2.82
N ALA A 198 2.14 14.47 -2.15
CA ALA A 198 2.91 15.71 -2.17
C ALA A 198 4.33 15.51 -1.61
N ARG A 199 4.49 14.73 -0.55
CA ARG A 199 5.82 14.41 0.00
C ARG A 199 6.65 13.51 -0.88
N LEU A 200 6.04 12.48 -1.48
CA LEU A 200 6.74 11.57 -2.38
C LEU A 200 7.27 12.28 -3.64
N ALA A 201 6.64 13.37 -4.05
CA ALA A 201 7.13 14.21 -5.14
C ALA A 201 8.55 14.74 -4.90
N ASP A 202 8.95 14.98 -3.63
CA ASP A 202 10.28 15.44 -3.26
C ASP A 202 11.38 14.40 -3.57
N LEU A 203 11.02 13.12 -3.70
CA LEU A 203 11.94 12.04 -4.04
C LEU A 203 12.10 11.83 -5.56
N LEU A 204 11.32 12.52 -6.38
CA LEU A 204 11.35 12.32 -7.82
C LEU A 204 12.42 13.18 -8.49
N SER A 205 13.09 12.61 -9.49
CA SER A 205 13.94 13.39 -10.39
C SER A 205 13.11 14.45 -11.14
N PRO A 206 13.63 15.68 -11.34
CA PRO A 206 12.95 16.70 -12.16
C PRO A 206 12.61 16.26 -13.58
N SER A 207 13.35 15.28 -14.11
CA SER A 207 13.14 14.68 -15.43
C SER A 207 12.25 13.44 -15.41
N ALA A 208 11.73 13.02 -14.24
CA ALA A 208 10.88 11.84 -14.12
C ALA A 208 9.66 11.94 -15.04
N ARG A 209 9.35 10.83 -15.72
CA ARG A 209 8.15 10.65 -16.55
C ARG A 209 7.73 9.19 -16.44
N LEU A 210 6.44 8.96 -16.31
CA LEU A 210 5.86 7.63 -16.25
C LEU A 210 4.60 7.56 -17.12
N LYS A 211 4.61 6.67 -18.08
CA LYS A 211 3.41 6.39 -18.87
C LYS A 211 2.50 5.45 -18.09
N LEU A 212 1.35 5.95 -17.72
CA LEU A 212 0.28 5.19 -17.06
C LEU A 212 -0.60 4.45 -18.08
N SER A 213 -1.24 3.37 -17.64
CA SER A 213 -2.37 2.76 -18.36
C SER A 213 -3.53 3.75 -18.44
N GLU A 214 -4.48 3.50 -19.34
CA GLU A 214 -5.66 4.38 -19.50
C GLU A 214 -6.43 4.55 -18.19
N GLN A 215 -6.68 3.44 -17.47
CA GLN A 215 -7.36 3.48 -16.19
C GLN A 215 -6.59 4.28 -15.13
N MET A 216 -5.29 4.00 -14.97
CA MET A 216 -4.46 4.70 -13.99
C MET A 216 -4.31 6.18 -14.32
N ARG A 217 -4.29 6.53 -15.62
CA ARG A 217 -4.27 7.92 -16.07
C ARG A 217 -5.57 8.64 -15.70
N ALA A 218 -6.73 8.01 -15.91
CA ALA A 218 -8.01 8.57 -15.50
C ALA A 218 -8.08 8.80 -13.98
N ASP A 219 -7.61 7.84 -13.18
CA ASP A 219 -7.51 7.99 -11.73
C ASP A 219 -6.57 9.15 -11.32
N ALA A 220 -5.47 9.34 -12.04
CA ALA A 220 -4.56 10.46 -11.82
C ALA A 220 -5.22 11.81 -12.18
N GLU A 221 -5.96 11.91 -13.28
CA GLU A 221 -6.71 13.10 -13.69
C GLU A 221 -7.76 13.49 -12.63
N ASP A 222 -8.52 12.52 -12.10
CA ASP A 222 -9.45 12.72 -10.99
C ASP A 222 -8.72 13.25 -9.73
N PHE A 223 -7.58 12.65 -9.39
CA PHE A 223 -6.77 13.09 -8.26
C PHE A 223 -6.28 14.52 -8.43
N PHE A 224 -5.74 14.89 -9.59
CA PHE A 224 -5.25 16.25 -9.85
C PHE A 224 -6.35 17.28 -9.81
N THR A 225 -7.57 16.93 -10.25
CA THR A 225 -8.76 17.79 -10.14
C THR A 225 -9.10 18.07 -8.68
N ASP A 226 -9.11 17.05 -7.79
CA ASP A 226 -9.31 17.26 -6.35
C ASP A 226 -8.15 18.03 -5.72
N PHE A 227 -6.92 17.70 -6.09
CA PHE A 227 -5.74 18.39 -5.55
C PHE A 227 -5.71 19.87 -5.94
N ALA A 228 -6.04 20.21 -7.18
CA ALA A 228 -6.17 21.61 -7.63
C ALA A 228 -7.24 22.36 -6.81
N SER A 229 -8.39 21.72 -6.59
CA SER A 229 -9.45 22.26 -5.75
C SER A 229 -8.98 22.50 -4.31
N TYR A 230 -8.19 21.61 -3.75
CA TYR A 230 -7.59 21.79 -2.43
C TYR A 230 -6.60 22.96 -2.41
N VAL A 231 -5.69 23.05 -3.39
CA VAL A 231 -4.71 24.14 -3.52
C VAL A 231 -5.41 25.50 -3.61
N ASN A 232 -6.49 25.59 -4.36
CA ASN A 232 -7.25 26.83 -4.53
C ASN A 232 -7.89 27.32 -3.22
N ARG A 233 -8.24 26.41 -2.31
CA ARG A 233 -8.79 26.75 -0.98
C ARG A 233 -7.72 27.20 0.04
N GLN A 234 -6.41 27.06 -0.26
CA GLN A 234 -5.37 27.50 0.65
C GLN A 234 -5.31 29.04 0.75
N THR A 235 -5.25 29.54 1.97
CA THR A 235 -5.16 30.97 2.28
C THR A 235 -3.73 31.46 2.49
N ASN A 236 -2.83 30.57 2.94
CA ASN A 236 -1.42 30.86 3.09
C ASN A 236 -0.75 30.89 1.71
N ARG A 237 -0.28 32.08 1.29
CA ARG A 237 0.30 32.29 -0.05
C ARG A 237 1.53 31.44 -0.31
N LYS A 238 2.41 31.25 0.69
CA LYS A 238 3.64 30.45 0.54
C LYS A 238 3.32 28.98 0.35
N GLU A 239 2.44 28.44 1.18
CA GLU A 239 1.98 27.05 1.10
C GLU A 239 1.25 26.80 -0.22
N LYS A 240 0.37 27.73 -0.61
CA LYS A 240 -0.35 27.64 -1.89
C LYS A 240 0.61 27.57 -3.08
N ALA A 241 1.62 28.43 -3.14
CA ALA A 241 2.62 28.43 -4.21
C ALA A 241 3.39 27.11 -4.25
N GLN A 242 3.87 26.61 -3.12
CA GLN A 242 4.57 25.33 -3.03
C GLN A 242 3.72 24.15 -3.51
N LEU A 243 2.45 24.08 -3.08
CA LEU A 243 1.53 23.03 -3.51
C LEU A 243 1.20 23.14 -5.00
N GLN A 244 1.11 24.37 -5.56
CA GLN A 244 0.90 24.60 -6.98
C GLN A 244 2.10 24.10 -7.82
N ASP A 245 3.31 24.36 -7.36
CA ASP A 245 4.53 23.87 -8.01
C ASP A 245 4.58 22.33 -7.99
N THR A 246 4.24 21.72 -6.84
CA THR A 246 4.15 20.26 -6.68
C THR A 246 3.10 19.67 -7.62
N LEU A 247 1.90 20.26 -7.69
CA LEU A 247 0.84 19.82 -8.59
C LEU A 247 1.31 19.86 -10.06
N SER A 248 1.83 21.01 -10.50
CA SER A 248 2.30 21.17 -11.88
C SER A 248 3.47 20.24 -12.23
N PHE A 249 4.31 19.91 -11.25
CA PHE A 249 5.37 18.93 -11.44
C PHE A 249 4.79 17.51 -11.62
N LEU A 250 3.89 17.09 -10.74
CA LEU A 250 3.27 15.76 -10.81
C LEU A 250 2.44 15.57 -12.08
N GLU A 251 1.70 16.58 -12.54
CA GLU A 251 1.01 16.55 -13.83
C GLU A 251 1.98 16.26 -14.98
N ARG A 252 3.14 16.91 -15.01
CA ARG A 252 4.16 16.63 -16.04
C ARG A 252 4.76 15.23 -15.94
N VAL A 253 4.78 14.61 -14.76
CA VAL A 253 5.30 13.25 -14.56
C VAL A 253 4.34 12.21 -15.10
N TYR A 254 3.01 12.39 -14.90
CA TYR A 254 2.02 11.32 -15.07
C TYR A 254 1.00 11.56 -16.19
N LEU A 255 0.87 12.80 -16.69
CA LEU A 255 -0.04 13.16 -17.78
C LEU A 255 0.70 13.54 -19.07
#